data_9db65bdba6f01c9f4945a94186073c98
#
_entry.id   9db65bdba6f01c9f4945a94186073c98
#
_cell.length_a   1.000
_cell.length_b   1.000
_cell.length_c   1.000
_cell.angle_alpha   90.00
_cell.angle_beta   90.00
_cell.angle_gamma   90.00
#
_symmetry.space_group_name_H-M   'P 1'
#
loop_
_entity.id
_entity.type
_entity.pdbx_description
1 polymer ?
#
loop_
_entity_poly.entity_id
_entity_poly.type
_entity_poly.pdbx_seq_one_letter_code
_entity_poly.pdbx_strand_id
1 'polypeptide(L)'
;MRILITLFSIVLFSSCQSEYEENNIAIVIHGGAGTILKENMTPELESAYLQKLEEAVKTGYQILQEGGTSQKAVEETIKIMENSPLFNAGVGAVLTNDETVSLDASFMEGSNLNAGAIAGSKYIKNPISAAISVMDDSPHVLLSSEGADEFAIKMGLDTMPNSYFITERRLNSVRRAKKNDELSFVDPFINDYKYGTVGCVAIDKNGNISSGTSTGGTTNKKWGRIGDAPIIGAGTYANNNCCGISATGWGEHFIRNVVA
;
A
#
# COMPACT_ATOMS: atom_id res chain seq x y z
N MET A 1 37.35 58.80 51.65
CA MET A 1 36.28 57.84 51.51
C MET A 1 36.06 57.63 50.00
N ARG A 2 36.66 56.60 49.48
CA ARG A 2 36.61 56.30 48.01
C ARG A 2 35.55 55.23 47.80
N ILE A 3 34.51 55.60 47.08
CA ILE A 3 33.44 54.66 46.67
C ILE A 3 33.89 53.95 45.41
N LEU A 4 34.09 52.63 45.51
CA LEU A 4 34.43 51.74 44.38
C LEU A 4 33.10 51.33 43.72
N ILE A 5 32.84 51.82 42.50
CA ILE A 5 31.69 51.40 41.70
C ILE A 5 32.15 50.20 40.89
N THR A 6 31.68 49.02 41.25
CA THR A 6 31.90 47.79 40.50
C THR A 6 30.83 47.67 39.43
N LEU A 7 31.21 47.89 38.18
CA LEU A 7 30.36 47.70 37.03
C LEU A 7 30.22 46.18 36.76
N PHE A 8 29.05 45.62 37.01
CA PHE A 8 28.74 44.24 36.71
C PHE A 8 28.22 44.15 35.26
N SER A 9 29.10 43.74 34.33
CA SER A 9 28.76 43.52 32.92
C SER A 9 27.99 42.20 32.81
N ILE A 10 26.66 42.26 32.64
CA ILE A 10 25.86 41.10 32.28
C ILE A 10 26.03 40.84 30.80
N VAL A 11 26.85 39.85 30.47
CA VAL A 11 26.95 39.32 29.09
C VAL A 11 25.73 38.41 28.87
N LEU A 12 24.75 38.91 28.13
CA LEU A 12 23.66 38.13 27.61
C LEU A 12 24.21 37.23 26.51
N PHE A 13 24.48 35.97 26.82
CA PHE A 13 24.66 34.93 25.83
C PHE A 13 23.28 34.64 25.22
N SER A 14 22.97 35.30 24.10
CA SER A 14 21.96 34.81 23.17
C SER A 14 22.49 33.54 22.56
N SER A 15 22.21 32.41 23.20
CA SER A 15 22.31 31.11 22.60
C SER A 15 21.30 31.05 21.46
N CYS A 16 21.73 31.25 20.23
CA CYS A 16 20.99 30.75 19.08
C CYS A 16 20.99 29.22 19.19
N GLN A 17 20.02 28.68 19.92
CA GLN A 17 19.60 27.31 19.67
C GLN A 17 18.99 27.34 18.27
N SER A 18 19.75 26.90 17.28
CA SER A 18 19.14 26.35 16.08
C SER A 18 18.30 25.16 16.59
N GLU A 19 17.00 25.38 16.73
CA GLU A 19 16.08 24.24 16.75
C GLU A 19 16.37 23.48 15.46
N TYR A 20 17.13 22.40 15.58
CA TYR A 20 17.04 21.34 14.62
C TYR A 20 15.58 20.88 14.69
N GLU A 21 14.75 21.39 13.80
CA GLU A 21 13.49 20.71 13.51
C GLU A 21 13.91 19.29 13.08
N GLU A 22 13.83 18.35 13.98
CA GLU A 22 13.87 16.94 13.63
C GLU A 22 12.76 16.74 12.61
N ASN A 23 13.16 16.60 11.36
CA ASN A 23 12.26 16.39 10.26
C ASN A 23 11.79 14.93 10.38
N ASN A 24 10.85 14.70 11.30
CA ASN A 24 10.33 13.39 11.70
C ASN A 24 9.43 12.77 10.62
N ILE A 25 9.70 13.06 9.34
CA ILE A 25 9.01 12.42 8.23
C ILE A 25 9.73 11.15 7.80
N ALA A 26 8.97 10.12 7.52
CA ALA A 26 9.49 8.89 6.92
C ALA A 26 8.45 8.24 6.00
N ILE A 27 8.93 7.51 5.02
CA ILE A 27 8.11 6.69 4.14
C ILE A 27 8.83 5.37 3.83
N VAL A 28 8.09 4.29 3.88
CA VAL A 28 8.56 2.94 3.53
C VAL A 28 7.55 2.30 2.60
N ILE A 29 8.04 1.62 1.58
CA ILE A 29 7.19 0.94 0.60
C ILE A 29 7.64 -0.50 0.39
N HIS A 30 6.74 -1.33 -0.12
CA HIS A 30 7.07 -2.62 -0.71
C HIS A 30 6.32 -2.85 -2.02
N GLY A 31 6.96 -3.55 -2.94
CA GLY A 31 6.40 -3.95 -4.24
C GLY A 31 5.88 -5.38 -4.27
N GLY A 32 5.81 -6.04 -3.11
CA GLY A 32 5.31 -7.40 -2.96
C GLY A 32 6.32 -8.39 -2.40
N ALA A 33 5.80 -9.56 -2.00
CA ALA A 33 6.58 -10.76 -1.68
C ALA A 33 6.42 -11.81 -2.78
N GLY A 34 7.29 -12.80 -2.81
CA GLY A 34 7.25 -13.92 -3.75
C GLY A 34 8.64 -14.34 -4.18
N THR A 35 8.71 -15.25 -5.15
CA THR A 35 9.96 -15.73 -5.73
C THR A 35 10.59 -14.64 -6.62
N ILE A 36 11.07 -13.57 -6.01
CA ILE A 36 11.87 -12.53 -6.68
C ILE A 36 13.32 -13.03 -6.70
N LEU A 37 13.55 -14.15 -7.39
CA LEU A 37 14.89 -14.68 -7.56
C LEU A 37 15.59 -13.87 -8.65
N LYS A 38 16.77 -13.40 -8.34
CA LYS A 38 17.59 -12.59 -9.26
C LYS A 38 17.89 -13.35 -10.56
N GLU A 39 18.01 -14.66 -10.50
CA GLU A 39 18.18 -15.57 -11.66
C GLU A 39 17.00 -15.59 -12.63
N ASN A 40 15.79 -15.18 -12.16
CA ASN A 40 14.56 -15.11 -12.97
C ASN A 40 14.27 -13.70 -13.48
N MET A 41 15.14 -12.73 -13.22
CA MET A 41 15.03 -11.35 -13.67
C MET A 41 16.07 -11.01 -14.72
N THR A 42 15.64 -10.43 -15.85
CA THR A 42 16.59 -9.77 -16.73
C THR A 42 17.05 -8.43 -16.11
N PRO A 43 18.25 -7.93 -16.45
CA PRO A 43 18.73 -6.63 -15.98
C PRO A 43 17.75 -5.48 -16.28
N GLU A 44 17.09 -5.54 -17.45
CA GLU A 44 16.10 -4.53 -17.86
C GLU A 44 14.85 -4.57 -16.97
N LEU A 45 14.38 -5.77 -16.62
CA LEU A 45 13.23 -5.95 -15.74
C LEU A 45 13.55 -5.50 -14.31
N GLU A 46 14.74 -5.86 -13.78
CA GLU A 46 15.22 -5.40 -12.48
C GLU A 46 15.28 -3.87 -12.45
N SER A 47 15.87 -3.26 -13.48
CA SER A 47 15.95 -1.79 -13.60
C SER A 47 14.57 -1.16 -13.64
N ALA A 48 13.61 -1.73 -14.37
CA ALA A 48 12.24 -1.21 -14.44
C ALA A 48 11.53 -1.24 -13.08
N TYR A 49 11.69 -2.31 -12.30
CA TYR A 49 11.15 -2.40 -10.94
C TYR A 49 11.78 -1.34 -10.03
N LEU A 50 13.09 -1.22 -10.01
CA LEU A 50 13.81 -0.27 -9.17
C LEU A 50 13.43 1.17 -9.51
N GLN A 51 13.38 1.52 -10.79
CA GLN A 51 12.96 2.86 -11.23
C GLN A 51 11.53 3.19 -10.81
N LYS A 52 10.60 2.23 -10.94
CA LYS A 52 9.20 2.47 -10.55
C LYS A 52 9.02 2.57 -9.04
N LEU A 53 9.74 1.78 -8.25
CA LEU A 53 9.76 1.90 -6.79
C LEU A 53 10.39 3.22 -6.34
N GLU A 54 11.47 3.64 -7.00
CA GLU A 54 12.11 4.94 -6.73
C GLU A 54 11.18 6.11 -7.04
N GLU A 55 10.48 6.08 -8.19
CA GLU A 55 9.45 7.06 -8.54
C GLU A 55 8.38 7.12 -7.45
N ALA A 56 7.83 5.99 -7.05
CA ALA A 56 6.77 5.92 -6.05
C ALA A 56 7.21 6.49 -4.69
N VAL A 57 8.35 6.04 -4.16
CA VAL A 57 8.83 6.50 -2.85
C VAL A 57 9.25 7.97 -2.86
N LYS A 58 9.86 8.45 -3.95
CA LYS A 58 10.22 9.88 -4.08
C LYS A 58 9.00 10.77 -4.12
N THR A 59 7.95 10.39 -4.83
CA THR A 59 6.69 11.16 -4.89
C THR A 59 6.07 11.29 -3.51
N GLY A 60 5.93 10.19 -2.77
CA GLY A 60 5.40 10.23 -1.41
C GLY A 60 6.29 11.03 -0.45
N TYR A 61 7.60 10.86 -0.54
CA TYR A 61 8.54 11.60 0.28
C TYR A 61 8.50 13.11 0.01
N GLN A 62 8.40 13.52 -1.26
CA GLN A 62 8.26 14.92 -1.63
C GLN A 62 6.99 15.53 -1.04
N ILE A 63 5.85 14.83 -1.08
CA ILE A 63 4.61 15.29 -0.45
C ILE A 63 4.83 15.57 1.04
N LEU A 64 5.52 14.68 1.75
CA LEU A 64 5.82 14.86 3.18
C LEU A 64 6.77 16.04 3.43
N GLN A 65 7.80 16.20 2.58
CA GLN A 65 8.74 17.33 2.66
C GLN A 65 8.05 18.68 2.49
N GLU A 66 7.07 18.76 1.58
CA GLU A 66 6.26 19.94 1.31
C GLU A 66 5.21 20.20 2.40
N GLY A 67 5.10 19.34 3.41
CA GLY A 67 4.17 19.46 4.55
C GLY A 67 2.81 18.84 4.29
N GLY A 68 2.69 17.99 3.26
CA GLY A 68 1.48 17.20 3.01
C GLY A 68 1.29 16.11 4.08
N THR A 69 0.08 15.55 4.12
CA THR A 69 -0.32 14.53 5.09
C THR A 69 0.26 13.15 4.72
N SER A 70 0.43 12.30 5.73
CA SER A 70 0.79 10.89 5.55
C SER A 70 -0.24 10.13 4.70
N GLN A 71 -1.55 10.43 4.83
CA GLN A 71 -2.62 9.91 3.96
C GLN A 71 -2.33 10.20 2.49
N LYS A 72 -2.06 11.47 2.14
CA LYS A 72 -1.79 11.87 0.76
C LYS A 72 -0.53 11.22 0.21
N ALA A 73 0.51 11.12 1.02
CA ALA A 73 1.76 10.47 0.65
C ALA A 73 1.55 8.98 0.35
N VAL A 74 0.80 8.25 1.20
CA VAL A 74 0.47 6.83 1.00
C VAL A 74 -0.38 6.65 -0.26
N GLU A 75 -1.42 7.47 -0.44
CA GLU A 75 -2.31 7.40 -1.59
C GLU A 75 -1.53 7.53 -2.91
N GLU A 76 -0.80 8.62 -3.09
CA GLU A 76 -0.11 8.90 -4.36
C GLU A 76 1.01 7.88 -4.63
N THR A 77 1.70 7.44 -3.58
CA THR A 77 2.71 6.38 -3.70
C THR A 77 2.11 5.08 -4.22
N ILE A 78 1.00 4.62 -3.64
CA ILE A 78 0.36 3.37 -4.05
C ILE A 78 -0.27 3.50 -5.44
N LYS A 79 -0.87 4.64 -5.80
CA LYS A 79 -1.41 4.89 -7.15
C LYS A 79 -0.36 4.74 -8.25
N ILE A 80 0.88 5.15 -8.02
CA ILE A 80 1.98 4.95 -8.98
C ILE A 80 2.22 3.45 -9.21
N MET A 81 2.17 2.65 -8.16
CA MET A 81 2.34 1.21 -8.26
C MET A 81 1.11 0.51 -8.86
N GLU A 82 -0.12 0.94 -8.52
CA GLU A 82 -1.36 0.43 -9.10
C GLU A 82 -1.47 0.72 -10.61
N ASN A 83 -0.94 1.84 -11.06
CA ASN A 83 -0.93 2.25 -12.47
C ASN A 83 0.21 1.59 -13.28
N SER A 84 1.02 0.73 -12.66
CA SER A 84 2.16 0.05 -13.29
C SER A 84 1.88 -1.44 -13.53
N PRO A 85 2.14 -1.97 -14.74
CA PRO A 85 1.95 -3.39 -15.04
C PRO A 85 2.98 -4.31 -14.35
N LEU A 86 3.93 -3.74 -13.62
CA LEU A 86 4.99 -4.49 -12.94
C LEU A 86 4.47 -5.21 -11.69
N PHE A 87 3.58 -4.57 -10.93
CA PHE A 87 3.14 -5.03 -9.62
C PHE A 87 1.84 -5.85 -9.68
N ASN A 88 1.53 -6.55 -8.60
CA ASN A 88 0.25 -7.22 -8.42
C ASN A 88 -0.74 -6.31 -7.70
N ALA A 89 -1.09 -5.21 -8.31
CA ALA A 89 -2.09 -4.25 -7.86
C ALA A 89 -2.58 -3.45 -9.08
N GLY A 90 -3.84 -3.05 -9.13
CA GLY A 90 -4.38 -2.30 -10.27
C GLY A 90 -4.03 -2.93 -11.62
N VAL A 91 -3.37 -2.16 -12.49
CA VAL A 91 -2.86 -2.66 -13.78
C VAL A 91 -1.73 -3.67 -13.54
N GLY A 92 -1.91 -4.90 -14.03
CA GLY A 92 -0.95 -5.98 -13.78
C GLY A 92 -1.26 -6.82 -12.55
N ALA A 93 -2.43 -6.64 -11.94
CA ALA A 93 -2.96 -7.56 -10.93
C ALA A 93 -3.06 -8.98 -11.49
N VAL A 94 -2.90 -9.96 -10.61
CA VAL A 94 -3.10 -11.37 -10.95
C VAL A 94 -4.57 -11.63 -11.24
N LEU A 95 -4.84 -12.68 -12.03
CA LEU A 95 -6.19 -13.01 -12.48
C LEU A 95 -6.81 -14.11 -11.63
N THR A 96 -8.12 -13.99 -11.47
CA THR A 96 -9.01 -15.04 -10.93
C THR A 96 -9.03 -16.27 -11.85
N ASN A 97 -9.64 -17.35 -11.38
CA ASN A 97 -9.90 -18.53 -12.22
C ASN A 97 -10.69 -18.21 -13.49
N ASP A 98 -11.54 -17.19 -13.46
CA ASP A 98 -12.37 -16.76 -14.61
C ASP A 98 -11.61 -15.79 -15.57
N GLU A 99 -10.29 -15.68 -15.41
CA GLU A 99 -9.43 -14.77 -16.20
C GLU A 99 -9.83 -13.29 -16.10
N THR A 100 -10.43 -12.91 -14.99
CA THR A 100 -10.80 -11.53 -14.66
C THR A 100 -9.93 -10.99 -13.52
N VAL A 101 -9.86 -9.67 -13.39
CA VAL A 101 -9.24 -9.02 -12.23
C VAL A 101 -10.27 -8.86 -11.12
N SER A 102 -9.83 -9.03 -9.89
CA SER A 102 -10.58 -8.76 -8.65
C SER A 102 -9.61 -8.11 -7.67
N LEU A 103 -9.85 -6.84 -7.35
CA LEU A 103 -8.93 -5.95 -6.64
C LEU A 103 -9.35 -5.75 -5.19
N ASP A 104 -8.36 -5.71 -4.32
CA ASP A 104 -8.53 -5.50 -2.89
C ASP A 104 -7.58 -4.37 -2.44
N ALA A 105 -8.05 -3.48 -1.55
CA ALA A 105 -7.19 -2.48 -0.91
C ALA A 105 -7.72 -2.09 0.46
N SER A 106 -6.83 -1.62 1.33
CA SER A 106 -7.20 -1.00 2.59
C SER A 106 -6.26 0.15 2.92
N PHE A 107 -6.80 1.06 3.73
CA PHE A 107 -6.08 2.20 4.29
C PHE A 107 -6.47 2.38 5.75
N MET A 108 -5.52 2.79 6.57
CA MET A 108 -5.75 3.12 7.98
C MET A 108 -4.96 4.34 8.40
N GLU A 109 -5.63 5.22 9.16
CA GLU A 109 -5.04 6.41 9.77
C GLU A 109 -4.77 6.18 11.25
N GLY A 110 -3.52 6.39 11.68
CA GLY A 110 -3.09 6.07 13.04
C GLY A 110 -3.48 7.10 14.09
N SER A 111 -3.90 8.31 13.69
CA SER A 111 -4.26 9.39 14.59
C SER A 111 -5.58 9.14 15.35
N ASN A 112 -6.52 8.50 14.69
CA ASN A 112 -7.91 8.30 15.15
C ASN A 112 -8.40 6.85 14.99
N LEU A 113 -7.56 5.97 14.40
CA LEU A 113 -7.85 4.57 14.06
C LEU A 113 -8.95 4.42 12.99
N ASN A 114 -9.25 5.48 12.25
CA ASN A 114 -10.16 5.38 11.12
C ASN A 114 -9.54 4.52 10.02
N ALA A 115 -10.38 3.73 9.37
CA ALA A 115 -9.95 2.85 8.32
C ALA A 115 -11.02 2.69 7.25
N GLY A 116 -10.57 2.40 6.04
CA GLY A 116 -11.44 2.05 4.93
C GLY A 116 -10.83 0.96 4.08
N ALA A 117 -11.67 0.14 3.49
CA ALA A 117 -11.23 -0.97 2.65
C ALA A 117 -12.25 -1.29 1.55
N ILE A 118 -11.75 -1.84 0.47
CA ILE A 118 -12.55 -2.47 -0.58
C ILE A 118 -12.02 -3.86 -0.87
N ALA A 119 -12.91 -4.80 -1.18
CA ALA A 119 -12.54 -6.16 -1.54
C ALA A 119 -13.34 -6.65 -2.75
N GLY A 120 -12.67 -7.30 -3.69
CA GLY A 120 -13.32 -7.92 -4.84
C GLY A 120 -13.83 -6.95 -5.90
N SER A 121 -13.34 -5.71 -5.95
CA SER A 121 -13.69 -4.74 -6.99
C SER A 121 -13.20 -5.19 -8.37
N LYS A 122 -13.97 -4.88 -9.40
CA LYS A 122 -13.67 -5.23 -10.79
C LYS A 122 -13.39 -4.02 -11.69
N TYR A 123 -13.77 -2.82 -11.25
CA TYR A 123 -13.80 -1.65 -12.12
C TYR A 123 -13.05 -0.44 -11.55
N ILE A 124 -12.74 -0.40 -10.27
CA ILE A 124 -12.08 0.74 -9.64
C ILE A 124 -10.63 0.85 -10.14
N LYS A 125 -10.28 1.99 -10.76
CA LYS A 125 -8.97 2.21 -11.35
C LYS A 125 -7.84 2.21 -10.31
N ASN A 126 -8.05 2.93 -9.21
CA ASN A 126 -7.12 3.00 -8.10
C ASN A 126 -7.82 2.55 -6.81
N PRO A 127 -7.71 1.26 -6.47
CA PRO A 127 -8.31 0.67 -5.27
C PRO A 127 -7.98 1.40 -3.97
N ILE A 128 -6.76 1.91 -3.82
CA ILE A 128 -6.35 2.64 -2.61
C ILE A 128 -7.17 3.92 -2.40
N SER A 129 -7.47 4.67 -3.46
CA SER A 129 -8.31 5.87 -3.36
C SER A 129 -9.74 5.53 -2.94
N ALA A 130 -10.26 4.40 -3.40
CA ALA A 130 -11.57 3.93 -2.96
C ALA A 130 -11.58 3.48 -1.50
N ALA A 131 -10.53 2.82 -1.03
CA ALA A 131 -10.38 2.48 0.39
C ALA A 131 -10.39 3.75 1.27
N ILE A 132 -9.66 4.79 0.86
CA ILE A 132 -9.67 6.09 1.54
C ILE A 132 -11.06 6.73 1.51
N SER A 133 -11.73 6.75 0.36
CA SER A 133 -13.09 7.30 0.26
C SER A 133 -14.11 6.51 1.12
N VAL A 134 -13.94 5.18 1.26
CA VAL A 134 -14.78 4.40 2.21
C VAL A 134 -14.58 4.91 3.63
N MET A 135 -13.35 5.24 4.04
CA MET A 135 -13.05 5.78 5.36
C MET A 135 -13.62 7.18 5.55
N ASP A 136 -13.44 8.06 4.56
CA ASP A 136 -13.74 9.50 4.70
C ASP A 136 -15.22 9.82 4.42
N ASP A 137 -15.86 9.11 3.48
CA ASP A 137 -17.16 9.48 2.90
C ASP A 137 -18.28 8.47 3.23
N SER A 138 -18.02 7.45 4.06
CA SER A 138 -19.02 6.46 4.42
C SER A 138 -19.01 6.11 5.93
N PRO A 139 -20.11 5.57 6.47
CA PRO A 139 -20.11 5.05 7.84
C PRO A 139 -19.52 3.64 7.95
N HIS A 140 -19.01 3.08 6.87
CA HIS A 140 -18.54 1.71 6.79
C HIS A 140 -17.01 1.65 6.80
N VAL A 141 -16.44 0.51 7.20
CA VAL A 141 -15.00 0.26 7.12
C VAL A 141 -14.65 -0.58 5.89
N LEU A 142 -15.54 -1.46 5.44
CA LEU A 142 -15.24 -2.37 4.33
C LEU A 142 -16.46 -2.51 3.42
N LEU A 143 -16.26 -2.24 2.13
CA LEU A 143 -17.22 -2.52 1.07
C LEU A 143 -16.68 -3.61 0.14
N SER A 144 -17.55 -4.36 -0.54
CA SER A 144 -17.11 -5.46 -1.39
C SER A 144 -17.85 -5.55 -2.71
N SER A 145 -17.16 -6.13 -3.70
CA SER A 145 -17.71 -6.52 -5.01
C SER A 145 -18.48 -5.38 -5.70
N GLU A 146 -19.69 -5.67 -6.21
CA GLU A 146 -20.53 -4.69 -6.90
C GLU A 146 -20.84 -3.46 -6.04
N GLY A 147 -21.07 -3.65 -4.74
CA GLY A 147 -21.33 -2.54 -3.82
C GLY A 147 -20.14 -1.58 -3.66
N ALA A 148 -18.91 -2.10 -3.70
CA ALA A 148 -17.72 -1.26 -3.72
C ALA A 148 -17.57 -0.49 -5.04
N ASP A 149 -17.87 -1.14 -6.17
CA ASP A 149 -17.83 -0.49 -7.48
C ASP A 149 -18.93 0.59 -7.63
N GLU A 150 -20.15 0.33 -7.17
CA GLU A 150 -21.24 1.31 -7.12
C GLU A 150 -20.92 2.51 -6.23
N PHE A 151 -20.34 2.27 -5.06
CA PHE A 151 -19.89 3.32 -4.17
C PHE A 151 -18.83 4.20 -4.84
N ALA A 152 -17.82 3.62 -5.48
CA ALA A 152 -16.79 4.36 -6.18
C ALA A 152 -17.34 5.26 -7.28
N ILE A 153 -18.30 4.75 -8.08
CA ILE A 153 -19.00 5.54 -9.11
C ILE A 153 -19.75 6.71 -8.47
N LYS A 154 -20.47 6.46 -7.37
CA LYS A 154 -21.23 7.49 -6.65
C LYS A 154 -20.32 8.58 -6.08
N MET A 155 -19.11 8.23 -5.64
CA MET A 155 -18.11 9.18 -5.14
C MET A 155 -17.31 9.86 -6.27
N GLY A 156 -17.57 9.53 -7.53
CA GLY A 156 -16.91 10.13 -8.69
C GLY A 156 -15.48 9.65 -8.90
N LEU A 157 -15.12 8.47 -8.37
CA LEU A 157 -13.82 7.87 -8.58
C LEU A 157 -13.69 7.28 -9.99
N ASP A 158 -12.48 7.31 -10.53
CA ASP A 158 -12.18 6.74 -11.84
C ASP A 158 -12.47 5.24 -11.88
N THR A 159 -13.25 4.81 -12.86
CA THR A 159 -13.51 3.40 -13.14
C THR A 159 -13.07 3.02 -14.56
N MET A 160 -12.65 1.77 -14.72
CA MET A 160 -12.16 1.22 -15.98
C MET A 160 -12.80 -0.14 -16.27
N PRO A 161 -12.97 -0.51 -17.54
CA PRO A 161 -13.40 -1.88 -17.85
C PRO A 161 -12.38 -2.90 -17.33
N ASN A 162 -12.84 -4.08 -16.91
CA ASN A 162 -11.97 -5.11 -16.32
C ASN A 162 -10.77 -5.47 -17.21
N SER A 163 -10.93 -5.41 -18.54
CA SER A 163 -9.86 -5.65 -19.50
C SER A 163 -8.69 -4.65 -19.42
N TYR A 164 -8.90 -3.47 -18.88
CA TYR A 164 -7.85 -2.46 -18.67
C TYR A 164 -6.73 -2.96 -17.76
N PHE A 165 -7.05 -3.76 -16.78
CA PHE A 165 -6.10 -4.25 -15.77
C PHE A 165 -5.33 -5.50 -16.23
N ILE A 166 -5.80 -6.18 -17.29
CA ILE A 166 -5.28 -7.46 -17.74
C ILE A 166 -4.00 -7.26 -18.56
N THR A 167 -2.93 -7.92 -18.17
CA THR A 167 -1.70 -8.01 -18.96
C THR A 167 -1.50 -9.41 -19.51
N GLU A 168 -0.83 -9.51 -20.66
CA GLU A 168 -0.52 -10.80 -21.31
C GLU A 168 0.29 -11.73 -20.38
N ARG A 169 1.21 -11.14 -19.61
CA ARG A 169 1.99 -11.86 -18.60
C ARG A 169 1.08 -12.54 -17.55
N ARG A 170 0.05 -11.83 -17.05
CA ARG A 170 -0.87 -12.38 -16.06
C ARG A 170 -1.83 -13.39 -16.65
N LEU A 171 -2.28 -13.17 -17.88
CA LEU A 171 -3.12 -14.12 -18.59
C LEU A 171 -2.38 -15.46 -18.81
N ASN A 172 -1.13 -15.40 -19.25
CA ASN A 172 -0.29 -16.58 -19.41
C ASN A 172 -0.02 -17.28 -18.06
N SER A 173 0.11 -16.49 -16.97
CA SER A 173 0.34 -17.03 -15.63
C SER A 173 -0.87 -17.81 -15.10
N VAL A 174 -2.09 -17.25 -15.20
CA VAL A 174 -3.29 -17.95 -14.75
C VAL A 174 -3.59 -19.19 -15.56
N ARG A 175 -3.35 -19.17 -16.88
CA ARG A 175 -3.54 -20.35 -17.75
C ARG A 175 -2.57 -21.47 -17.42
N ARG A 176 -1.33 -21.16 -17.05
CA ARG A 176 -0.37 -22.14 -16.52
C ARG A 176 -0.82 -22.70 -15.18
N ALA A 177 -1.27 -21.83 -14.26
CA ALA A 177 -1.76 -22.26 -12.96
C ALA A 177 -2.97 -23.21 -13.08
N LYS A 178 -3.92 -22.94 -13.97
CA LYS A 178 -5.07 -23.82 -14.24
C LYS A 178 -4.63 -25.22 -14.68
N LYS A 179 -3.65 -25.31 -15.60
CA LYS A 179 -3.11 -26.61 -16.05
C LYS A 179 -2.43 -27.38 -14.92
N ASN A 180 -1.75 -26.69 -14.01
CA ASN A 180 -1.10 -27.31 -12.87
C ASN A 180 -2.10 -27.77 -11.80
N ASP A 181 -3.20 -27.03 -11.58
CA ASP A 181 -4.29 -27.41 -10.66
C ASP A 181 -4.97 -28.73 -11.10
N GLU A 182 -5.06 -28.99 -12.40
CA GLU A 182 -5.55 -30.26 -12.95
C GLU A 182 -4.61 -31.43 -12.62
N LEU A 183 -3.35 -31.15 -12.32
CA LEU A 183 -2.30 -32.15 -12.06
C LEU A 183 -1.92 -32.31 -10.58
N SER A 184 -2.28 -31.38 -9.72
CA SER A 184 -1.77 -31.38 -8.34
C SER A 184 -2.83 -31.02 -7.29
N PHE A 185 -3.41 -32.05 -6.69
CA PHE A 185 -3.92 -32.03 -5.34
C PHE A 185 -2.80 -32.18 -4.31
N VAL A 186 -1.53 -32.00 -4.71
CA VAL A 186 -0.35 -32.35 -3.94
C VAL A 186 0.48 -31.10 -3.66
N ASP A 187 0.59 -30.81 -2.37
CA ASP A 187 1.50 -29.89 -1.68
C ASP A 187 1.37 -28.39 -2.05
N PRO A 188 0.70 -27.59 -1.17
CA PRO A 188 0.59 -26.15 -1.32
C PRO A 188 1.95 -25.41 -1.20
N PHE A 189 3.02 -26.06 -0.74
CA PHE A 189 4.35 -25.46 -0.57
C PHE A 189 5.24 -25.52 -1.83
N ILE A 190 4.86 -26.30 -2.85
CA ILE A 190 5.67 -26.48 -4.07
C ILE A 190 5.19 -25.61 -5.25
N ASN A 191 4.01 -25.03 -5.17
CA ASN A 191 3.49 -24.19 -6.24
C ASN A 191 4.05 -22.78 -6.20
N ASP A 192 4.60 -22.34 -7.32
CA ASP A 192 5.11 -20.99 -7.63
C ASP A 192 3.95 -19.95 -7.60
N TYR A 193 3.27 -19.84 -6.45
CA TYR A 193 2.27 -18.83 -6.20
C TYR A 193 2.99 -17.48 -6.07
N LYS A 194 2.96 -16.71 -7.14
CA LYS A 194 3.51 -15.35 -7.14
C LYS A 194 2.60 -14.46 -6.33
N TYR A 195 2.96 -14.29 -5.06
CA TYR A 195 2.42 -13.25 -4.21
C TYR A 195 3.02 -11.92 -4.65
N GLY A 196 2.22 -10.92 -4.68
CA GLY A 196 2.69 -9.57 -4.90
C GLY A 196 1.57 -8.65 -4.41
N THR A 197 1.89 -7.80 -3.50
CA THR A 197 0.99 -6.84 -2.90
C THR A 197 1.81 -5.57 -2.79
N VAL A 198 1.30 -4.43 -3.19
CA VAL A 198 2.00 -3.17 -2.95
C VAL A 198 1.55 -2.57 -1.64
N GLY A 199 2.46 -1.90 -0.96
CA GLY A 199 2.13 -1.22 0.28
C GLY A 199 3.02 -0.05 0.58
N CYS A 200 2.50 0.82 1.43
CA CYS A 200 3.16 2.03 1.87
C CYS A 200 2.79 2.37 3.31
N VAL A 201 3.78 2.76 4.08
CA VAL A 201 3.61 3.37 5.40
C VAL A 201 4.33 4.71 5.40
N ALA A 202 3.68 5.74 5.91
CA ALA A 202 4.25 7.08 6.01
C ALA A 202 3.96 7.72 7.36
N ILE A 203 4.89 8.57 7.82
CA ILE A 203 4.69 9.49 8.95
C ILE A 203 4.93 10.91 8.47
N ASP A 204 3.99 11.82 8.76
CA ASP A 204 4.07 13.23 8.39
C ASP A 204 4.70 14.10 9.49
N LYS A 205 4.88 15.39 9.19
CA LYS A 205 5.47 16.37 10.13
C LYS A 205 4.69 16.53 11.44
N ASN A 206 3.42 16.16 11.46
CA ASN A 206 2.57 16.20 12.66
C ASN A 206 2.66 14.90 13.48
N GLY A 207 3.47 13.94 13.05
CA GLY A 207 3.60 12.63 13.69
C GLY A 207 2.45 11.67 13.36
N ASN A 208 1.62 12.00 12.37
CA ASN A 208 0.53 11.10 11.95
C ASN A 208 1.08 9.98 11.07
N ILE A 209 0.78 8.76 11.47
CA ILE A 209 1.13 7.54 10.74
C ILE A 209 -0.07 7.12 9.90
N SER A 210 0.18 6.80 8.63
CA SER A 210 -0.81 6.18 7.74
C SER A 210 -0.22 4.94 7.10
N SER A 211 -1.06 3.94 6.88
CA SER A 211 -0.69 2.70 6.19
C SER A 211 -1.71 2.36 5.12
N GLY A 212 -1.24 1.88 3.99
CA GLY A 212 -2.09 1.40 2.90
C GLY A 212 -1.51 0.16 2.23
N THR A 213 -2.41 -0.70 1.75
CA THR A 213 -2.06 -1.94 1.07
C THR A 213 -3.02 -2.16 -0.11
N SER A 214 -2.51 -2.58 -1.27
CA SER A 214 -3.33 -2.84 -2.47
C SER A 214 -2.85 -4.06 -3.22
N THR A 215 -3.78 -4.89 -3.72
CA THR A 215 -3.45 -6.17 -4.34
C THR A 215 -4.51 -6.69 -5.32
N GLY A 216 -4.09 -7.57 -6.23
CA GLY A 216 -4.96 -8.49 -6.96
C GLY A 216 -5.16 -9.84 -6.25
N GLY A 217 -4.54 -10.07 -5.09
CA GLY A 217 -4.56 -11.34 -4.37
C GLY A 217 -3.61 -12.39 -4.96
N THR A 218 -4.05 -13.63 -5.07
CA THR A 218 -3.28 -14.78 -5.59
C THR A 218 -3.73 -15.18 -7.00
N THR A 219 -2.78 -15.63 -7.84
CA THR A 219 -3.09 -16.15 -9.18
C THR A 219 -4.04 -17.33 -9.09
N ASN A 220 -5.03 -17.37 -9.99
CA ASN A 220 -6.03 -18.44 -10.08
C ASN A 220 -6.96 -18.52 -8.85
N LYS A 221 -7.11 -17.44 -8.08
CA LYS A 221 -8.06 -17.39 -6.95
C LYS A 221 -9.48 -17.71 -7.42
N LYS A 222 -10.22 -18.47 -6.60
CA LYS A 222 -11.56 -18.98 -6.88
C LYS A 222 -12.55 -18.48 -5.83
N TRP A 223 -13.85 -18.56 -6.13
CA TRP A 223 -14.96 -18.36 -5.17
C TRP A 223 -14.93 -17.02 -4.43
N GLY A 224 -14.42 -15.96 -5.08
CA GLY A 224 -14.31 -14.66 -4.43
C GLY A 224 -13.28 -14.61 -3.29
N ARG A 225 -12.20 -15.40 -3.36
CA ARG A 225 -11.15 -15.42 -2.33
C ARG A 225 -10.63 -14.01 -2.08
N ILE A 226 -10.63 -13.61 -0.83
CA ILE A 226 -10.05 -12.38 -0.31
C ILE A 226 -8.84 -12.76 0.56
N GLY A 227 -7.72 -12.04 0.38
CA GLY A 227 -6.52 -12.20 1.19
C GLY A 227 -6.49 -11.26 2.40
N ASP A 228 -5.30 -11.06 2.92
CA ASP A 228 -5.02 -10.20 4.07
C ASP A 228 -5.11 -8.70 3.75
N ALA A 229 -4.76 -8.31 2.52
CA ALA A 229 -4.59 -6.90 2.15
C ALA A 229 -5.78 -5.98 2.49
N PRO A 230 -7.07 -6.35 2.30
CA PRO A 230 -8.20 -5.49 2.67
C PRO A 230 -8.64 -5.64 4.14
N ILE A 231 -7.96 -6.45 4.94
CA ILE A 231 -8.35 -6.75 6.31
C ILE A 231 -7.45 -5.98 7.28
N ILE A 232 -8.06 -5.02 7.99
CA ILE A 232 -7.39 -4.26 9.04
C ILE A 232 -6.96 -5.21 10.17
N GLY A 233 -5.69 -5.09 10.59
CA GLY A 233 -5.08 -5.98 11.56
C GLY A 233 -4.50 -7.26 10.95
N ALA A 234 -4.68 -7.51 9.64
CA ALA A 234 -4.05 -8.64 8.96
C ALA A 234 -3.03 -8.18 7.91
N GLY A 235 -3.43 -7.32 6.97
CA GLY A 235 -2.56 -6.80 5.91
C GLY A 235 -2.18 -5.33 6.09
N THR A 236 -2.97 -4.58 6.87
CA THR A 236 -2.79 -3.14 7.08
C THR A 236 -3.12 -2.77 8.51
N TYR A 237 -2.26 -1.96 9.13
CA TYR A 237 -2.53 -1.37 10.44
C TYR A 237 -1.79 -0.04 10.59
N ALA A 238 -2.38 0.93 11.29
CA ALA A 238 -1.73 2.16 11.71
C ALA A 238 -2.23 2.63 13.06
N ASN A 239 -1.29 3.07 13.91
CA ASN A 239 -1.59 3.67 15.21
C ASN A 239 -0.43 4.59 15.60
N ASN A 240 -0.71 5.87 15.83
CA ASN A 240 0.31 6.87 16.20
C ASN A 240 1.06 6.52 17.50
N ASN A 241 0.46 5.74 18.39
CA ASN A 241 1.08 5.33 19.65
C ASN A 241 1.97 4.08 19.51
N CYS A 242 2.02 3.47 18.31
CA CYS A 242 2.71 2.21 18.12
C CYS A 242 3.50 2.18 16.81
N CYS A 243 2.82 1.95 15.68
CA CYS A 243 3.47 1.70 14.40
C CYS A 243 2.49 1.80 13.23
N GLY A 244 3.04 1.78 12.01
CA GLY A 244 2.33 1.49 10.77
C GLY A 244 2.84 0.20 10.17
N ILE A 245 1.95 -0.63 9.63
CA ILE A 245 2.26 -1.92 9.02
C ILE A 245 1.51 -2.06 7.70
N SER A 246 2.23 -2.41 6.64
CA SER A 246 1.67 -2.93 5.40
C SER A 246 2.37 -4.25 5.10
N ALA A 247 1.59 -5.32 4.97
CA ALA A 247 2.08 -6.67 4.90
C ALA A 247 1.82 -7.32 3.54
N THR A 248 2.64 -8.31 3.18
CA THR A 248 2.48 -9.12 1.98
C THR A 248 3.01 -10.52 2.20
N GLY A 249 2.30 -11.52 1.68
CA GLY A 249 2.68 -12.93 1.84
C GLY A 249 1.52 -13.87 1.58
N TRP A 250 1.46 -14.97 2.31
CA TRP A 250 0.33 -15.90 2.24
C TRP A 250 -0.81 -15.42 3.12
N GLY A 251 -1.81 -14.79 2.52
CA GLY A 251 -2.91 -14.10 3.20
C GLY A 251 -3.63 -14.93 4.25
N GLU A 252 -3.81 -16.23 4.02
CA GLU A 252 -4.48 -17.14 4.97
C GLU A 252 -3.71 -17.25 6.30
N HIS A 253 -2.37 -17.15 6.28
CA HIS A 253 -1.57 -17.12 7.51
C HIS A 253 -1.69 -15.76 8.19
N PHE A 254 -1.64 -14.68 7.42
CA PHE A 254 -1.72 -13.32 7.94
C PHE A 254 -3.09 -13.06 8.61
N ILE A 255 -4.18 -13.50 7.97
CA ILE A 255 -5.53 -13.38 8.54
C ILE A 255 -5.65 -14.16 9.86
N ARG A 256 -5.23 -15.45 9.87
CA ARG A 256 -5.38 -16.30 11.07
C ARG A 256 -4.56 -15.84 12.26
N ASN A 257 -3.43 -15.16 12.02
CA ASN A 257 -2.51 -14.75 13.07
C ASN A 257 -2.59 -13.25 13.39
N VAL A 258 -3.46 -12.51 12.68
CA VAL A 258 -3.62 -11.04 12.87
C VAL A 258 -2.26 -10.36 12.84
N VAL A 259 -1.55 -10.47 11.69
CA VAL A 259 -0.11 -10.16 11.61
C VAL A 259 0.20 -8.67 11.62
N ALA A 260 -0.70 -7.82 11.07
CA ALA A 260 -0.51 -6.37 11.02
C ALA A 260 -0.95 -5.63 12.27
#